data_62373ac82e7acc3a37dce4caeac6b3ff
#
_entry.id   62373ac82e7acc3a37dce4caeac6b3ff
#
_cell.length_a   1.000
_cell.length_b   1.000
_cell.length_c   1.000
_cell.angle_alpha   90.00
_cell.angle_beta   90.00
_cell.angle_gamma   90.00
#
_symmetry.space_group_name_H-M   'P 1'
#
loop_
_entity.id
_entity.type
_entity.pdbx_description
1 polymer ?
#
loop_
_entity_poly.entity_id
_entity_poly.type
_entity_poly.pdbx_seq_one_letter_code
_entity_poly.pdbx_strand_id
1 'polypeptide(L)'
;MNKNNNVLFINDGLNRILEENVVSFHMPGHKNGKIYNKLKYTNILENLYKTDTTEIPGTDNLHSPEDIIKNSILKAQRVFNSGKTYYLINGSTCGIEAAIMAVCSPKDKLILSRDSHQSAVNGCILGDIIPIYIKSQIDKYTNIQKGNLLEDVKSSISENKDARAILLTYPTYYGITFELEEMIKYAHDNGLIVIIDEAHGAHLGLSEKLPRTALECGADIVIQSTHKTLPAFTQSSMMHISEEAIETQRVDNDRIEKMLKMTETSSPSYILMQSLEIAVDIYEKYGKELMEELIDNINKFKLRIEKISEDIHRECTNKLENKKLEFFNIYNEDDLTKVFISSLEVGLTGYEFEEILRKEHNIQVELSNYSGALMITTIGNEKEDFEKLEKALVEIYKKSLSEERKKIEPVDYPYEIIPQMSLTPREAFYSRKKKNVKIEDAIGMICGENIVPYPPGVCMIAAGEIIPKEIMNYLKYCKQKGMEITGVKDSNFEYIQVIDSI
;
A
#
# COMPACT_ATOMS: atom_id res chain seq x y z
N MET A 1 -49.32 -4.99 13.52
CA MET A 1 -48.18 -4.20 14.03
C MET A 1 -46.95 -4.61 13.24
N ASN A 2 -46.57 -3.79 12.25
CA ASN A 2 -45.34 -4.01 11.46
C ASN A 2 -44.15 -3.89 12.41
N LYS A 3 -43.45 -5.00 12.62
CA LYS A 3 -42.09 -4.95 13.15
C LYS A 3 -41.22 -4.30 12.06
N ASN A 4 -41.10 -2.98 12.08
CA ASN A 4 -39.96 -2.33 11.44
C ASN A 4 -38.68 -2.88 12.12
N ASN A 5 -38.09 -3.87 11.50
CA ASN A 5 -36.72 -4.27 11.87
C ASN A 5 -35.84 -3.04 11.65
N ASN A 6 -35.36 -2.44 12.73
CA ASN A 6 -34.31 -1.44 12.69
C ASN A 6 -33.03 -2.13 12.18
N VAL A 7 -32.91 -2.24 10.86
CA VAL A 7 -31.71 -2.84 10.23
C VAL A 7 -30.63 -1.76 10.18
N LEU A 8 -29.53 -1.96 10.87
CA LEU A 8 -28.34 -1.13 10.82
C LEU A 8 -27.31 -1.80 9.88
N PHE A 9 -27.48 -1.61 8.57
CA PHE A 9 -26.75 -2.34 7.54
C PHE A 9 -25.22 -2.44 7.74
N ILE A 10 -24.56 -1.35 8.08
CA ILE A 10 -23.12 -1.34 8.34
C ILE A 10 -22.82 -2.10 9.63
N ASN A 11 -23.51 -1.78 10.71
CA ASN A 11 -23.29 -2.42 12.02
C ASN A 11 -23.54 -3.92 11.95
N ASP A 12 -24.66 -4.34 11.34
CA ASP A 12 -25.03 -5.75 11.20
C ASP A 12 -24.05 -6.50 10.30
N GLY A 13 -23.51 -5.82 9.26
CA GLY A 13 -22.44 -6.35 8.42
C GLY A 13 -21.14 -6.56 9.18
N LEU A 14 -20.70 -5.56 9.96
CA LEU A 14 -19.47 -5.65 10.76
C LEU A 14 -19.60 -6.72 11.86
N ASN A 15 -20.75 -6.82 12.52
CA ASN A 15 -20.99 -7.87 13.52
C ASN A 15 -20.87 -9.27 12.94
N ARG A 16 -21.36 -9.51 11.73
CA ARG A 16 -21.19 -10.80 11.05
C ARG A 16 -19.71 -11.13 10.81
N ILE A 17 -18.93 -10.14 10.36
CA ILE A 17 -17.48 -10.32 10.15
C ILE A 17 -16.76 -10.66 11.48
N LEU A 18 -17.16 -10.03 12.59
CA LEU A 18 -16.63 -10.34 13.91
C LEU A 18 -16.98 -11.76 14.35
N GLU A 19 -18.21 -12.22 14.11
CA GLU A 19 -18.68 -13.57 14.44
C GLU A 19 -17.92 -14.66 13.65
N GLU A 20 -17.46 -14.36 12.42
CA GLU A 20 -16.66 -15.29 11.61
C GLU A 20 -15.28 -15.59 12.22
N ASN A 21 -14.77 -14.74 13.11
CA ASN A 21 -13.48 -14.90 13.81
C ASN A 21 -12.31 -15.23 12.86
N VAL A 22 -12.19 -14.43 11.81
CA VAL A 22 -11.21 -14.62 10.73
C VAL A 22 -9.80 -14.35 11.20
N VAL A 23 -8.85 -15.19 10.81
CA VAL A 23 -7.41 -14.91 10.96
C VAL A 23 -7.02 -13.80 10.00
N SER A 24 -6.49 -12.70 10.53
CA SER A 24 -6.17 -11.51 9.75
C SER A 24 -4.70 -11.48 9.33
N PHE A 25 -4.46 -11.64 8.02
CA PHE A 25 -3.21 -11.31 7.35
C PHE A 25 -3.36 -10.07 6.45
N HIS A 26 -4.33 -9.21 6.79
CA HIS A 26 -4.60 -7.95 6.09
C HIS A 26 -4.54 -6.76 7.06
N MET A 27 -4.59 -5.55 6.51
CA MET A 27 -4.76 -4.31 7.29
C MET A 27 -6.13 -4.27 7.99
N PRO A 28 -6.27 -3.59 9.13
CA PRO A 28 -5.27 -2.75 9.81
C PRO A 28 -4.30 -3.54 10.70
N GLY A 29 -3.17 -2.86 11.05
CA GLY A 29 -2.05 -3.48 11.78
C GLY A 29 -2.36 -3.98 13.17
N HIS A 30 -3.44 -3.53 13.83
CA HIS A 30 -3.85 -3.99 15.16
C HIS A 30 -4.46 -5.40 15.19
N LYS A 31 -4.71 -6.02 14.01
CA LYS A 31 -5.21 -7.40 13.88
C LYS A 31 -6.44 -7.68 14.76
N ASN A 32 -7.56 -7.04 14.41
CA ASN A 32 -8.82 -7.13 15.16
C ASN A 32 -8.68 -6.79 16.65
N GLY A 33 -7.75 -5.90 16.99
CA GLY A 33 -7.53 -5.44 18.36
C GLY A 33 -6.74 -6.39 19.26
N LYS A 34 -6.20 -7.51 18.75
CA LYS A 34 -5.42 -8.49 19.53
C LYS A 34 -4.29 -7.81 20.31
N ILE A 35 -3.52 -6.94 19.66
CA ILE A 35 -2.39 -6.25 20.30
C ILE A 35 -2.81 -5.36 21.47
N TYR A 36 -3.96 -4.70 21.39
CA TYR A 36 -4.47 -3.87 22.47
C TYR A 36 -4.84 -4.70 23.70
N ASN A 37 -5.44 -5.89 23.49
CA ASN A 37 -5.74 -6.83 24.55
C ASN A 37 -4.45 -7.36 25.21
N LYS A 38 -3.48 -7.80 24.39
CA LYS A 38 -2.18 -8.31 24.86
C LYS A 38 -1.44 -7.29 25.74
N LEU A 39 -1.46 -6.02 25.36
CA LEU A 39 -0.74 -4.93 26.05
C LEU A 39 -1.59 -4.12 27.03
N LYS A 40 -2.87 -4.50 27.24
CA LYS A 40 -3.81 -3.87 28.20
C LYS A 40 -4.17 -2.40 27.90
N TYR A 41 -4.24 -2.02 26.61
CA TYR A 41 -4.74 -0.72 26.18
C TYR A 41 -6.27 -0.65 26.10
N THR A 42 -6.98 -1.72 26.42
CA THR A 42 -8.46 -1.82 26.33
C THR A 42 -9.19 -0.76 27.13
N ASN A 43 -8.71 -0.40 28.33
CA ASN A 43 -9.33 0.61 29.17
C ASN A 43 -9.44 1.99 28.49
N ILE A 44 -8.48 2.30 27.58
CA ILE A 44 -8.49 3.54 26.81
C ILE A 44 -9.56 3.44 25.72
N LEU A 45 -9.66 2.27 25.07
CA LEU A 45 -10.53 2.03 23.93
C LEU A 45 -12.01 1.81 24.30
N GLU A 46 -12.30 1.33 25.51
CA GLU A 46 -13.66 1.11 26.02
C GLU A 46 -14.52 2.38 26.09
N ASN A 47 -13.90 3.56 26.13
CA ASN A 47 -14.57 4.84 26.25
C ASN A 47 -14.54 5.69 24.98
N LEU A 48 -14.23 5.11 23.81
CA LEU A 48 -14.06 5.86 22.56
C LEU A 48 -15.21 6.84 22.25
N TYR A 49 -16.46 6.41 22.43
CA TYR A 49 -17.62 7.25 22.19
C TYR A 49 -17.76 8.42 23.19
N LYS A 50 -17.06 8.36 24.34
CA LYS A 50 -17.02 9.46 25.33
C LYS A 50 -15.88 10.44 25.07
N THR A 51 -14.84 9.98 24.37
CA THR A 51 -13.66 10.77 24.00
C THR A 51 -13.77 11.36 22.59
N ASP A 52 -14.84 11.02 21.86
CA ASP A 52 -15.17 11.67 20.59
C ASP A 52 -15.67 13.09 20.84
N THR A 53 -14.80 14.07 20.58
CA THR A 53 -15.00 15.49 20.89
C THR A 53 -14.45 16.38 19.77
N THR A 54 -14.52 17.67 19.96
CA THR A 54 -13.94 18.69 19.10
C THR A 54 -12.95 19.56 19.88
N GLU A 55 -12.48 20.66 19.27
CA GLU A 55 -11.60 21.64 19.90
C GLU A 55 -12.37 22.45 20.98
N ILE A 56 -12.28 21.98 22.22
CA ILE A 56 -12.81 22.64 23.40
C ILE A 56 -11.66 22.93 24.38
N PRO A 57 -11.85 23.79 25.41
CA PRO A 57 -10.81 24.01 26.41
C PRO A 57 -10.29 22.66 26.99
N GLY A 58 -8.99 22.39 26.79
CA GLY A 58 -8.30 21.16 27.24
C GLY A 58 -8.12 20.06 26.17
N THR A 59 -8.59 20.26 24.94
CA THR A 59 -8.42 19.25 23.85
C THR A 59 -7.42 19.65 22.76
N ASP A 60 -7.00 20.92 22.66
CA ASP A 60 -6.03 21.41 21.66
C ASP A 60 -6.60 21.44 20.20
N ASN A 61 -5.81 21.92 19.23
CA ASN A 61 -6.18 22.03 17.81
C ASN A 61 -5.10 21.42 16.92
N LEU A 62 -5.47 20.46 16.05
CA LEU A 62 -4.50 19.77 15.19
C LEU A 62 -3.74 20.70 14.24
N HIS A 63 -4.40 21.76 13.74
CA HIS A 63 -3.80 22.72 12.80
C HIS A 63 -3.04 23.87 13.47
N SER A 64 -3.08 23.96 14.80
CA SER A 64 -2.32 24.90 15.62
C SER A 64 -2.08 24.30 17.01
N PRO A 65 -1.34 23.21 17.11
CA PRO A 65 -1.21 22.45 18.36
C PRO A 65 -0.36 23.21 19.37
N GLU A 66 -0.86 23.35 20.60
CA GLU A 66 -0.20 24.07 21.70
C GLU A 66 -0.02 23.22 22.96
N ASP A 67 -0.82 22.15 23.16
CA ASP A 67 -0.87 21.37 24.39
C ASP A 67 -0.84 19.84 24.11
N ILE A 68 -1.96 19.12 24.29
CA ILE A 68 -1.97 17.64 24.28
C ILE A 68 -1.60 17.07 22.91
N ILE A 69 -2.11 17.65 21.81
CA ILE A 69 -1.77 17.22 20.46
C ILE A 69 -0.31 17.54 20.16
N LYS A 70 0.16 18.74 20.54
CA LYS A 70 1.58 19.12 20.39
C LYS A 70 2.50 18.13 21.09
N ASN A 71 2.20 17.81 22.36
CA ASN A 71 3.03 16.89 23.14
C ASN A 71 3.06 15.48 22.52
N SER A 72 1.92 15.00 22.02
CA SER A 72 1.80 13.73 21.32
C SER A 72 2.63 13.72 20.01
N ILE A 73 2.53 14.78 19.21
CA ILE A 73 3.32 14.95 17.97
C ILE A 73 4.81 15.02 18.26
N LEU A 74 5.25 15.75 19.30
CA LEU A 74 6.65 15.84 19.70
C LEU A 74 7.19 14.48 20.18
N LYS A 75 6.36 13.66 20.83
CA LYS A 75 6.71 12.27 21.15
C LYS A 75 6.93 11.46 19.87
N ALA A 76 6.00 11.53 18.92
CA ALA A 76 6.13 10.84 17.65
C ALA A 76 7.39 11.30 16.87
N GLN A 77 7.64 12.61 16.80
CA GLN A 77 8.84 13.18 16.18
C GLN A 77 10.14 12.57 16.76
N ARG A 78 10.23 12.47 18.08
CA ARG A 78 11.39 11.84 18.74
C ARG A 78 11.49 10.35 18.43
N VAL A 79 10.39 9.62 18.48
CA VAL A 79 10.34 8.16 18.29
C VAL A 79 10.73 7.78 16.86
N PHE A 80 10.29 8.54 15.87
CA PHE A 80 10.61 8.31 14.46
C PHE A 80 11.89 9.05 13.98
N ASN A 81 12.59 9.73 14.89
CA ASN A 81 13.82 10.47 14.59
C ASN A 81 13.66 11.43 13.41
N SER A 82 12.60 12.22 13.40
CA SER A 82 12.32 13.22 12.37
C SER A 82 12.55 14.65 12.87
N GLY A 83 12.83 15.58 11.97
CA GLY A 83 12.92 17.00 12.30
C GLY A 83 11.55 17.62 12.61
N LYS A 84 10.49 17.13 11.93
CA LYS A 84 9.10 17.48 12.19
C LYS A 84 8.15 16.36 11.83
N THR A 85 7.09 16.21 12.61
CA THR A 85 6.04 15.21 12.36
C THR A 85 4.68 15.88 12.32
N TYR A 86 3.80 15.38 11.45
CA TYR A 86 2.39 15.77 11.38
C TYR A 86 1.51 14.51 11.47
N TYR A 87 0.46 14.56 12.28
CA TYR A 87 -0.59 13.56 12.28
C TYR A 87 -1.52 13.81 11.10
N LEU A 88 -1.84 12.75 10.36
CA LEU A 88 -2.73 12.77 9.22
C LEU A 88 -3.95 11.91 9.54
N ILE A 89 -5.11 12.54 9.66
CA ILE A 89 -6.36 11.86 9.98
C ILE A 89 -7.27 11.66 8.76
N ASN A 90 -6.87 12.22 7.61
CA ASN A 90 -7.46 11.93 6.30
C ASN A 90 -6.61 10.92 5.50
N GLY A 91 -5.73 10.18 6.18
CA GLY A 91 -4.89 9.14 5.60
C GLY A 91 -3.64 9.66 4.90
N SER A 92 -2.78 8.75 4.46
CA SER A 92 -1.59 9.07 3.67
C SER A 92 -1.94 9.74 2.32
N THR A 93 -3.14 9.51 1.79
CA THR A 93 -3.64 10.15 0.56
C THR A 93 -3.54 11.67 0.66
N CYS A 94 -4.09 12.28 1.72
CA CYS A 94 -4.02 13.73 1.89
C CYS A 94 -2.57 14.21 2.13
N GLY A 95 -1.75 13.41 2.81
CA GLY A 95 -0.34 13.71 3.04
C GLY A 95 0.47 13.74 1.74
N ILE A 96 0.27 12.78 0.86
CA ILE A 96 0.94 12.73 -0.46
C ILE A 96 0.50 13.91 -1.32
N GLU A 97 -0.81 14.18 -1.40
CA GLU A 97 -1.35 15.31 -2.15
C GLU A 97 -0.83 16.64 -1.61
N ALA A 98 -0.82 16.82 -0.28
CA ALA A 98 -0.27 18.01 0.38
C ALA A 98 1.22 18.18 0.13
N ALA A 99 2.03 17.10 0.23
CA ALA A 99 3.46 17.14 -0.02
C ALA A 99 3.77 17.59 -1.46
N ILE A 100 3.11 17.00 -2.46
CA ILE A 100 3.27 17.37 -3.87
C ILE A 100 2.95 18.85 -4.09
N MET A 101 1.79 19.32 -3.60
CA MET A 101 1.38 20.71 -3.75
C MET A 101 2.23 21.70 -2.92
N ALA A 102 2.88 21.23 -1.86
CA ALA A 102 3.79 22.06 -1.09
C ALA A 102 5.14 22.26 -1.75
N VAL A 103 5.70 21.22 -2.36
CA VAL A 103 7.05 21.30 -2.96
C VAL A 103 7.04 21.78 -4.39
N CYS A 104 5.95 21.53 -5.13
CA CYS A 104 5.79 21.94 -6.53
C CYS A 104 4.87 23.15 -6.68
N SER A 105 5.09 23.93 -7.71
CA SER A 105 4.20 24.99 -8.20
C SER A 105 3.48 24.51 -9.46
N PRO A 106 2.35 25.14 -9.86
CA PRO A 106 1.68 24.78 -11.12
C PRO A 106 2.65 24.74 -12.30
N LYS A 107 2.59 23.69 -13.11
CA LYS A 107 3.45 23.38 -14.27
C LYS A 107 4.88 22.95 -13.93
N ASP A 108 5.27 22.85 -12.65
CA ASP A 108 6.52 22.18 -12.31
C ASP A 108 6.47 20.70 -12.70
N LYS A 109 7.64 20.11 -12.96
CA LYS A 109 7.78 18.68 -13.23
C LYS A 109 8.05 17.93 -11.95
N LEU A 110 7.33 16.81 -11.76
CA LEU A 110 7.56 15.83 -10.69
C LEU A 110 7.98 14.50 -11.33
N ILE A 111 9.17 14.02 -11.00
CA ILE A 111 9.59 12.67 -11.37
C ILE A 111 8.82 11.70 -10.47
N LEU A 112 8.11 10.72 -11.05
CA LEU A 112 7.14 9.89 -10.37
C LEU A 112 7.29 8.43 -10.76
N SER A 113 7.42 7.53 -9.78
CA SER A 113 7.38 6.10 -10.06
C SER A 113 6.04 5.68 -10.66
N ARG A 114 6.05 4.85 -11.70
CA ARG A 114 4.82 4.41 -12.37
C ARG A 114 3.93 3.54 -11.49
N ASP A 115 4.51 2.86 -10.52
CA ASP A 115 3.80 2.04 -9.53
C ASP A 115 3.33 2.82 -8.29
N SER A 116 3.47 4.15 -8.29
CA SER A 116 2.95 4.99 -7.22
C SER A 116 1.44 4.86 -7.08
N HIS A 117 0.98 4.98 -5.84
CA HIS A 117 -0.44 5.00 -5.54
C HIS A 117 -1.15 6.15 -6.27
N GLN A 118 -2.44 5.96 -6.62
CA GLN A 118 -3.24 6.97 -7.35
C GLN A 118 -3.26 8.37 -6.69
N SER A 119 -3.01 8.48 -5.38
CA SER A 119 -2.90 9.78 -4.68
C SER A 119 -1.80 10.66 -5.26
N ALA A 120 -0.71 10.09 -5.77
CA ALA A 120 0.34 10.86 -6.42
C ALA A 120 -0.13 11.48 -7.74
N VAL A 121 -0.89 10.74 -8.55
CA VAL A 121 -1.53 11.26 -9.77
C VAL A 121 -2.58 12.32 -9.42
N ASN A 122 -3.37 12.10 -8.37
CA ASN A 122 -4.34 13.07 -7.86
C ASN A 122 -3.65 14.36 -7.42
N GLY A 123 -2.52 14.27 -6.70
CA GLY A 123 -1.70 15.43 -6.33
C GLY A 123 -1.25 16.23 -7.54
N CYS A 124 -0.86 15.54 -8.64
CA CYS A 124 -0.53 16.21 -9.91
C CYS A 124 -1.74 16.90 -10.54
N ILE A 125 -2.93 16.29 -10.50
CA ILE A 125 -4.17 16.90 -10.99
C ILE A 125 -4.53 18.15 -10.17
N LEU A 126 -4.50 18.06 -8.83
CA LEU A 126 -4.85 19.14 -7.92
C LEU A 126 -3.87 20.31 -8.03
N GLY A 127 -2.57 20.03 -8.02
CA GLY A 127 -1.50 21.01 -8.07
C GLY A 127 -1.16 21.54 -9.47
N ASP A 128 -1.75 20.98 -10.53
CA ASP A 128 -1.39 21.28 -11.94
C ASP A 128 0.09 20.96 -12.24
N ILE A 129 0.56 19.81 -11.75
CA ILE A 129 1.94 19.34 -11.85
C ILE A 129 2.08 18.39 -13.06
N ILE A 130 3.23 18.41 -13.72
CA ILE A 130 3.52 17.57 -14.88
C ILE A 130 4.30 16.33 -14.40
N PRO A 131 3.69 15.13 -14.35
CA PRO A 131 4.41 13.93 -13.97
C PRO A 131 5.36 13.46 -15.08
N ILE A 132 6.57 13.07 -14.69
CA ILE A 132 7.56 12.37 -15.52
C ILE A 132 7.69 10.97 -14.94
N TYR A 133 7.13 9.99 -15.62
CA TYR A 133 7.06 8.62 -15.10
C TYR A 133 8.37 7.85 -15.27
N ILE A 134 8.81 7.16 -14.22
CA ILE A 134 9.90 6.19 -14.24
C ILE A 134 9.29 4.78 -14.22
N LYS A 135 9.92 3.85 -14.93
CA LYS A 135 9.52 2.43 -14.93
C LYS A 135 9.70 1.80 -13.55
N SER A 136 8.78 0.92 -13.19
CA SER A 136 8.95 -0.01 -12.09
C SER A 136 9.28 -1.40 -12.65
N GLN A 137 10.18 -2.10 -11.99
CA GLN A 137 10.54 -3.48 -12.33
C GLN A 137 9.48 -4.45 -11.79
N ILE A 138 9.26 -5.56 -12.50
CA ILE A 138 8.31 -6.59 -12.11
C ILE A 138 8.94 -7.96 -12.26
N ASP A 139 8.75 -8.80 -11.27
CA ASP A 139 9.09 -10.21 -11.38
C ASP A 139 8.09 -10.92 -12.29
N LYS A 140 8.59 -11.54 -13.35
CA LYS A 140 7.74 -12.15 -14.42
C LYS A 140 6.99 -13.39 -13.96
N TYR A 141 7.47 -14.07 -12.92
CA TYR A 141 6.82 -15.28 -12.42
C TYR A 141 5.74 -14.98 -11.41
N THR A 142 6.06 -14.12 -10.45
CA THR A 142 5.15 -13.78 -9.34
C THR A 142 4.27 -12.56 -9.62
N ASN A 143 4.62 -11.74 -10.64
CA ASN A 143 4.05 -10.44 -10.90
C ASN A 143 4.21 -9.45 -9.71
N ILE A 144 5.24 -9.64 -8.89
CA ILE A 144 5.59 -8.77 -7.77
C ILE A 144 6.35 -7.54 -8.30
N GLN A 145 5.94 -6.37 -7.85
CA GLN A 145 6.63 -5.11 -8.13
C GLN A 145 7.94 -5.05 -7.34
N LYS A 146 9.05 -4.78 -8.04
CA LYS A 146 10.42 -4.71 -7.47
C LYS A 146 10.93 -3.27 -7.32
N GLY A 147 10.10 -2.26 -7.59
CA GLY A 147 10.47 -0.85 -7.49
C GLY A 147 11.29 -0.35 -8.68
N ASN A 148 12.04 0.71 -8.48
CA ASN A 148 12.76 1.41 -9.53
C ASN A 148 14.24 0.99 -9.58
N LEU A 149 14.83 1.00 -10.77
CA LEU A 149 16.28 0.86 -10.93
C LEU A 149 16.98 2.21 -10.74
N LEU A 150 18.13 2.19 -10.09
CA LEU A 150 18.96 3.38 -9.89
C LEU A 150 19.31 4.09 -11.22
N GLU A 151 19.62 3.33 -12.26
CA GLU A 151 19.97 3.88 -13.57
C GLU A 151 18.78 4.56 -14.27
N ASP A 152 17.55 4.03 -14.11
CA ASP A 152 16.34 4.66 -14.66
C ASP A 152 16.05 5.99 -13.93
N VAL A 153 16.26 6.03 -12.62
CA VAL A 153 16.14 7.27 -11.81
C VAL A 153 17.18 8.30 -12.27
N LYS A 154 18.46 7.92 -12.39
CA LYS A 154 19.54 8.79 -12.85
C LYS A 154 19.27 9.34 -14.26
N SER A 155 18.83 8.49 -15.19
CA SER A 155 18.48 8.89 -16.55
C SER A 155 17.37 9.91 -16.55
N SER A 156 16.27 9.62 -15.82
CA SER A 156 15.12 10.52 -15.74
C SER A 156 15.48 11.90 -15.17
N ILE A 157 16.31 11.95 -14.12
CA ILE A 157 16.79 13.21 -13.53
C ILE A 157 17.68 13.96 -14.52
N SER A 158 18.60 13.27 -15.21
CA SER A 158 19.52 13.88 -16.17
C SER A 158 18.82 14.49 -17.40
N GLU A 159 17.72 13.84 -17.82
CA GLU A 159 16.90 14.28 -18.97
C GLU A 159 15.91 15.40 -18.59
N ASN A 160 15.58 15.53 -17.30
CA ASN A 160 14.62 16.51 -16.79
C ASN A 160 15.24 17.38 -15.68
N LYS A 161 16.30 18.14 -16.04
CA LYS A 161 17.03 19.01 -15.11
C LYS A 161 16.19 20.14 -14.50
N ASP A 162 15.03 20.41 -15.06
CA ASP A 162 14.04 21.37 -14.57
C ASP A 162 12.97 20.71 -13.66
N ALA A 163 13.11 19.43 -13.33
CA ALA A 163 12.25 18.78 -12.35
C ALA A 163 12.46 19.38 -10.96
N ARG A 164 11.37 19.60 -10.23
CA ARG A 164 11.40 20.19 -8.89
C ARG A 164 11.59 19.16 -7.80
N ALA A 165 11.02 17.98 -7.97
CA ALA A 165 11.02 16.92 -6.96
C ALA A 165 10.94 15.55 -7.62
N ILE A 166 11.23 14.53 -6.81
CA ILE A 166 11.00 13.12 -7.14
C ILE A 166 10.14 12.49 -6.04
N LEU A 167 9.17 11.65 -6.44
CA LEU A 167 8.38 10.83 -5.53
C LEU A 167 8.55 9.36 -5.87
N LEU A 168 8.99 8.58 -4.89
CA LEU A 168 9.17 7.13 -4.99
C LEU A 168 8.33 6.42 -3.92
N THR A 169 7.90 5.19 -4.19
CA THR A 169 7.23 4.31 -3.22
C THR A 169 8.25 3.31 -2.65
N TYR A 170 8.48 3.36 -1.34
CA TYR A 170 9.46 2.52 -0.66
C TYR A 170 9.01 2.20 0.77
N PRO A 171 9.01 0.90 1.19
CA PRO A 171 9.16 -0.25 0.32
C PRO A 171 7.99 -0.39 -0.67
N THR A 172 8.12 -1.26 -1.67
CA THR A 172 6.98 -1.57 -2.54
C THR A 172 5.84 -2.20 -1.72
N TYR A 173 4.66 -2.33 -2.31
CA TYR A 173 3.51 -2.97 -1.64
C TYR A 173 3.83 -4.39 -1.15
N TYR A 174 4.71 -5.09 -1.86
CA TYR A 174 5.14 -6.45 -1.54
C TYR A 174 6.35 -6.51 -0.59
N GLY A 175 6.83 -5.37 -0.10
CA GLY A 175 7.95 -5.30 0.84
C GLY A 175 9.33 -5.41 0.21
N ILE A 176 9.43 -5.21 -1.10
CA ILE A 176 10.72 -5.20 -1.79
C ILE A 176 11.33 -3.80 -1.69
N THR A 177 12.65 -3.75 -1.50
CA THR A 177 13.44 -2.54 -1.41
C THR A 177 14.43 -2.40 -2.58
N PHE A 178 15.04 -1.25 -2.70
CA PHE A 178 16.00 -0.93 -3.75
C PHE A 178 17.02 0.09 -3.22
N GLU A 179 18.00 0.53 -4.04
CA GLU A 179 19.13 1.39 -3.63
C GLU A 179 18.66 2.83 -3.33
N LEU A 180 17.74 3.00 -2.37
CA LEU A 180 17.08 4.26 -2.07
C LEU A 180 18.07 5.37 -1.66
N GLU A 181 19.05 5.07 -0.80
CA GLU A 181 20.04 6.06 -0.31
C GLU A 181 20.84 6.66 -1.47
N GLU A 182 21.25 5.83 -2.45
CA GLU A 182 21.98 6.31 -3.63
C GLU A 182 21.08 7.14 -4.56
N MET A 183 19.83 6.76 -4.69
CA MET A 183 18.84 7.54 -5.47
C MET A 183 18.59 8.91 -4.85
N ILE A 184 18.40 8.96 -3.52
CA ILE A 184 18.21 10.20 -2.76
C ILE A 184 19.41 11.12 -2.93
N LYS A 185 20.63 10.58 -2.70
CA LYS A 185 21.85 11.34 -2.87
C LYS A 185 21.95 11.94 -4.28
N TYR A 186 21.70 11.14 -5.31
CA TYR A 186 21.76 11.62 -6.69
C TYR A 186 20.70 12.70 -6.96
N ALA A 187 19.50 12.56 -6.41
CA ALA A 187 18.43 13.57 -6.51
C ALA A 187 18.85 14.89 -5.83
N HIS A 188 19.41 14.83 -4.62
CA HIS A 188 19.91 16.00 -3.89
C HIS A 188 21.08 16.69 -4.63
N ASP A 189 22.02 15.92 -5.18
CA ASP A 189 23.14 16.44 -5.98
C ASP A 189 22.66 17.19 -7.22
N ASN A 190 21.43 16.93 -7.69
CA ASN A 190 20.78 17.61 -8.81
C ASN A 190 19.69 18.63 -8.37
N GLY A 191 19.59 18.93 -7.08
CA GLY A 191 18.72 19.98 -6.53
C GLY A 191 17.25 19.61 -6.40
N LEU A 192 16.89 18.32 -6.47
CA LEU A 192 15.50 17.84 -6.31
C LEU A 192 15.18 17.65 -4.83
N ILE A 193 13.93 17.91 -4.48
CA ILE A 193 13.31 17.50 -3.20
C ILE A 193 12.86 16.04 -3.34
N VAL A 194 13.09 15.23 -2.31
CA VAL A 194 12.75 13.81 -2.30
C VAL A 194 11.57 13.53 -1.39
N ILE A 195 10.47 13.06 -1.97
CA ILE A 195 9.27 12.61 -1.28
C ILE A 195 9.22 11.09 -1.36
N ILE A 196 9.05 10.42 -0.23
CA ILE A 196 8.88 8.97 -0.18
C ILE A 196 7.49 8.61 0.35
N ASP A 197 6.75 7.89 -0.49
CA ASP A 197 5.55 7.17 -0.06
C ASP A 197 6.00 5.88 0.65
N GLU A 198 6.15 5.97 1.98
CA GLU A 198 6.48 4.87 2.88
C GLU A 198 5.21 4.31 3.55
N ALA A 199 4.08 4.30 2.83
CA ALA A 199 2.80 3.86 3.40
C ALA A 199 2.85 2.43 3.96
N HIS A 200 3.74 1.58 3.46
CA HIS A 200 3.93 0.20 3.90
C HIS A 200 5.15 -0.01 4.80
N GLY A 201 5.85 1.05 5.22
CA GLY A 201 7.13 0.97 5.93
C GLY A 201 7.14 1.54 7.35
N ALA A 202 6.01 1.96 7.94
CA ALA A 202 5.98 2.60 9.27
C ALA A 202 6.61 1.75 10.39
N HIS A 203 6.76 0.44 10.20
CA HIS A 203 7.33 -0.52 11.16
C HIS A 203 8.83 -0.80 10.96
N LEU A 204 9.43 -0.33 9.87
CA LEU A 204 10.81 -0.72 9.49
C LEU A 204 11.84 -0.42 10.58
N GLY A 205 11.73 0.70 11.26
CA GLY A 205 12.65 1.07 12.36
C GLY A 205 12.54 0.20 13.63
N LEU A 206 11.68 -0.83 13.67
CA LEU A 206 11.50 -1.70 14.83
C LEU A 206 12.58 -2.80 14.96
N SER A 207 13.31 -3.12 13.90
CA SER A 207 14.35 -4.16 13.94
C SER A 207 15.44 -3.89 12.91
N GLU A 208 16.69 -4.15 13.27
CA GLU A 208 17.85 -4.13 12.35
C GLU A 208 17.82 -5.24 11.29
N LYS A 209 16.91 -6.22 11.43
CA LYS A 209 16.65 -7.27 10.44
C LYS A 209 15.73 -6.82 9.30
N LEU A 210 15.12 -5.66 9.43
CA LEU A 210 14.27 -5.03 8.43
C LEU A 210 15.08 -3.99 7.64
N PRO A 211 14.61 -3.59 6.46
CA PRO A 211 15.22 -2.51 5.69
C PRO A 211 15.28 -1.20 6.48
N ARG A 212 16.22 -0.34 6.13
CA ARG A 212 16.30 1.03 6.68
C ARG A 212 15.07 1.82 6.28
N THR A 213 14.63 2.71 7.17
CA THR A 213 13.54 3.65 6.88
C THR A 213 13.96 4.69 5.84
N ALA A 214 13.00 5.28 5.14
CA ALA A 214 13.31 6.33 4.17
C ALA A 214 13.94 7.57 4.83
N LEU A 215 13.61 7.89 6.08
CA LEU A 215 14.30 8.95 6.85
C LEU A 215 15.78 8.62 7.07
N GLU A 216 16.09 7.38 7.45
CA GLU A 216 17.49 6.93 7.62
C GLU A 216 18.25 6.91 6.31
N CYS A 217 17.59 6.76 5.17
CA CYS A 217 18.16 6.86 3.84
C CYS A 217 18.34 8.32 3.36
N GLY A 218 17.83 9.31 4.12
CA GLY A 218 18.03 10.74 3.84
C GLY A 218 16.88 11.42 3.08
N ALA A 219 15.70 10.82 2.99
CA ALA A 219 14.53 11.44 2.36
C ALA A 219 14.12 12.76 3.04
N ASP A 220 13.65 13.74 2.25
CA ASP A 220 13.21 15.02 2.79
C ASP A 220 11.83 14.94 3.43
N ILE A 221 10.87 14.28 2.76
CA ILE A 221 9.48 14.10 3.20
C ILE A 221 9.13 12.63 3.11
N VAL A 222 8.62 12.06 4.21
CA VAL A 222 8.21 10.65 4.28
C VAL A 222 6.76 10.58 4.76
N ILE A 223 5.92 9.86 4.03
CA ILE A 223 4.51 9.68 4.38
C ILE A 223 4.27 8.20 4.73
N GLN A 224 3.81 7.94 5.97
CA GLN A 224 3.57 6.60 6.49
C GLN A 224 2.08 6.39 6.76
N SER A 225 1.49 5.30 6.22
CA SER A 225 0.17 4.83 6.67
C SER A 225 0.34 4.03 7.96
N THR A 226 0.34 4.69 9.08
CA THR A 226 0.59 4.08 10.39
C THR A 226 -0.34 2.88 10.64
N HIS A 227 -1.61 2.99 10.25
CA HIS A 227 -2.62 1.94 10.41
C HIS A 227 -2.35 0.65 9.62
N LYS A 228 -1.50 0.69 8.56
CA LYS A 228 -1.25 -0.52 7.74
C LYS A 228 -0.36 -1.52 8.45
N THR A 229 0.69 -1.06 9.10
CA THR A 229 1.74 -1.93 9.67
C THR A 229 1.93 -1.78 11.18
N LEU A 230 1.43 -0.69 11.76
CA LEU A 230 1.41 -0.44 13.20
C LEU A 230 -0.03 -0.46 13.74
N PRO A 231 -0.23 -0.60 15.06
CA PRO A 231 -1.55 -0.72 15.66
C PRO A 231 -2.25 0.65 15.81
N ALA A 232 -2.60 1.28 14.70
CA ALA A 232 -3.47 2.45 14.66
C ALA A 232 -4.80 2.10 13.97
N PHE A 233 -5.83 2.92 14.14
CA PHE A 233 -7.10 2.73 13.45
C PHE A 233 -6.97 3.10 11.97
N THR A 234 -7.75 2.43 11.14
CA THR A 234 -7.80 2.70 9.69
C THR A 234 -7.96 4.20 9.43
N GLN A 235 -7.26 4.72 8.41
CA GLN A 235 -7.18 6.13 8.04
C GLN A 235 -6.06 6.90 8.78
N SER A 236 -5.60 6.44 9.95
CA SER A 236 -4.52 7.12 10.70
C SER A 236 -3.17 6.98 10.00
N SER A 237 -2.49 8.10 9.80
CA SER A 237 -1.21 8.20 9.09
C SER A 237 -0.32 9.30 9.69
N MET A 238 0.94 9.35 9.28
CA MET A 238 1.88 10.41 9.67
C MET A 238 2.67 10.90 8.47
N MET A 239 3.05 12.17 8.51
CA MET A 239 4.06 12.74 7.62
C MET A 239 5.25 13.18 8.47
N HIS A 240 6.45 12.85 8.01
CA HIS A 240 7.70 13.22 8.65
C HIS A 240 8.54 14.06 7.69
N ILE A 241 9.13 15.13 8.21
CA ILE A 241 10.13 15.93 7.51
C ILE A 241 11.47 15.67 8.19
N SER A 242 12.52 15.39 7.42
CA SER A 242 13.85 15.18 7.98
C SER A 242 14.42 16.45 8.60
N GLU A 243 15.29 16.30 9.60
CA GLU A 243 15.97 17.42 10.23
C GLU A 243 16.85 18.18 9.21
N GLU A 244 17.55 17.45 8.35
CA GLU A 244 18.38 18.02 7.29
C GLU A 244 17.57 18.88 6.29
N ALA A 245 16.38 18.41 5.90
CA ALA A 245 15.51 19.16 4.99
C ALA A 245 15.03 20.49 5.59
N ILE A 246 14.86 20.54 6.92
CA ILE A 246 14.50 21.78 7.66
C ILE A 246 15.72 22.70 7.75
N GLU A 247 16.85 22.21 8.21
CA GLU A 247 18.09 22.99 8.41
C GLU A 247 18.59 23.60 7.09
N THR A 248 18.53 22.82 6.01
CA THR A 248 18.94 23.27 4.67
C THR A 248 17.88 24.08 3.93
N GLN A 249 16.67 24.21 4.52
CA GLN A 249 15.53 24.87 3.91
C GLN A 249 15.13 24.29 2.54
N ARG A 250 15.41 23.00 2.30
CA ARG A 250 14.92 22.32 1.09
C ARG A 250 13.38 22.20 1.10
N VAL A 251 12.77 22.01 2.27
CA VAL A 251 11.33 21.95 2.47
C VAL A 251 10.85 23.20 3.21
N ASP A 252 9.85 23.85 2.66
CA ASP A 252 9.14 24.97 3.28
C ASP A 252 8.01 24.42 4.19
N ASN A 253 8.28 24.38 5.50
CA ASN A 253 7.32 23.89 6.49
C ASN A 253 6.02 24.69 6.53
N ASP A 254 6.08 26.02 6.35
CA ASP A 254 4.87 26.86 6.34
C ASP A 254 3.97 26.49 5.15
N ARG A 255 4.58 26.13 4.03
CA ARG A 255 3.82 25.69 2.84
C ARG A 255 3.24 24.27 3.06
N ILE A 256 3.95 23.36 3.69
CA ILE A 256 3.42 22.04 4.11
C ILE A 256 2.19 22.23 5.01
N GLU A 257 2.28 23.07 6.05
CA GLU A 257 1.18 23.31 6.98
C GLU A 257 -0.05 23.91 6.29
N LYS A 258 0.15 24.86 5.36
CA LYS A 258 -0.93 25.43 4.56
C LYS A 258 -1.62 24.36 3.69
N MET A 259 -0.85 23.48 3.05
CA MET A 259 -1.42 22.42 2.21
C MET A 259 -2.14 21.36 3.05
N LEU A 260 -1.58 20.97 4.19
CA LEU A 260 -2.26 20.07 5.14
C LEU A 260 -3.57 20.67 5.63
N LYS A 261 -3.58 21.94 5.99
CA LYS A 261 -4.82 22.65 6.42
C LYS A 261 -5.88 22.71 5.32
N MET A 262 -5.48 22.65 4.04
CA MET A 262 -6.41 22.63 2.90
C MET A 262 -6.94 21.23 2.58
N THR A 263 -6.16 20.18 2.86
CA THR A 263 -6.49 18.80 2.50
C THR A 263 -7.04 17.99 3.66
N GLU A 264 -6.72 18.37 4.89
CA GLU A 264 -7.26 17.79 6.12
C GLU A 264 -8.61 18.41 6.49
N THR A 265 -9.40 17.69 7.29
CA THR A 265 -10.67 18.20 7.81
C THR A 265 -10.43 19.30 8.87
N SER A 266 -11.36 20.24 8.93
CA SER A 266 -11.38 21.25 10.00
C SER A 266 -11.94 20.71 11.33
N SER A 267 -12.46 19.50 11.36
CA SER A 267 -13.00 18.81 12.55
C SER A 267 -12.27 17.49 12.74
N PRO A 268 -10.99 17.50 13.19
CA PRO A 268 -10.16 16.31 13.27
C PRO A 268 -10.69 15.30 14.30
N SER A 269 -10.67 14.02 13.94
CA SER A 269 -11.10 12.94 14.84
C SER A 269 -10.09 12.71 15.95
N TYR A 270 -10.47 13.01 17.19
CA TYR A 270 -9.65 12.72 18.37
C TYR A 270 -9.45 11.22 18.59
N ILE A 271 -10.41 10.40 18.17
CA ILE A 271 -10.29 8.93 18.22
C ILE A 271 -9.14 8.44 17.32
N LEU A 272 -8.99 8.99 16.12
CA LEU A 272 -7.88 8.65 15.23
C LEU A 272 -6.54 9.17 15.78
N MET A 273 -6.49 10.39 16.30
CA MET A 273 -5.27 10.94 16.94
C MET A 273 -4.86 10.12 18.17
N GLN A 274 -5.82 9.72 19.02
CA GLN A 274 -5.57 8.83 20.15
C GLN A 274 -5.00 7.47 19.69
N SER A 275 -5.51 6.92 18.58
CA SER A 275 -4.98 5.66 18.05
C SER A 275 -3.54 5.79 17.53
N LEU A 276 -3.18 6.95 16.94
CA LEU A 276 -1.80 7.27 16.55
C LEU A 276 -0.88 7.35 17.77
N GLU A 277 -1.30 8.06 18.82
CA GLU A 277 -0.53 8.16 20.06
C GLU A 277 -0.29 6.79 20.69
N ILE A 278 -1.32 5.93 20.75
CA ILE A 278 -1.18 4.55 21.25
C ILE A 278 -0.21 3.76 20.38
N ALA A 279 -0.28 3.89 19.07
CA ALA A 279 0.65 3.20 18.16
C ALA A 279 2.10 3.66 18.38
N VAL A 280 2.35 4.95 18.60
CA VAL A 280 3.67 5.51 18.95
C VAL A 280 4.15 4.97 20.30
N ASP A 281 3.26 4.89 21.30
CA ASP A 281 3.59 4.38 22.62
C ASP A 281 3.96 2.89 22.60
N ILE A 282 3.22 2.08 21.83
CA ILE A 282 3.52 0.66 21.61
C ILE A 282 4.85 0.51 20.86
N TYR A 283 5.08 1.31 19.82
CA TYR A 283 6.34 1.33 19.05
C TYR A 283 7.53 1.57 19.98
N GLU A 284 7.48 2.62 20.81
CA GLU A 284 8.57 3.01 21.71
C GLU A 284 8.84 1.97 22.81
N LYS A 285 7.78 1.43 23.43
CA LYS A 285 7.92 0.58 24.62
C LYS A 285 8.10 -0.91 24.33
N TYR A 286 7.45 -1.40 23.30
CA TYR A 286 7.33 -2.83 23.05
C TYR A 286 7.71 -3.24 21.62
N GLY A 287 7.84 -2.26 20.73
CA GLY A 287 7.91 -2.51 19.30
C GLY A 287 9.06 -3.43 18.89
N LYS A 288 10.26 -3.21 19.44
CA LYS A 288 11.45 -4.04 19.14
C LYS A 288 11.24 -5.51 19.56
N GLU A 289 10.79 -5.74 20.78
CA GLU A 289 10.57 -7.11 21.31
C GLU A 289 9.50 -7.84 20.51
N LEU A 290 8.37 -7.17 20.24
CA LEU A 290 7.27 -7.74 19.48
C LEU A 290 7.64 -8.00 18.01
N MET A 291 8.48 -7.17 17.40
CA MET A 291 8.95 -7.37 16.05
C MET A 291 9.90 -8.56 15.95
N GLU A 292 10.80 -8.73 16.92
CA GLU A 292 11.68 -9.91 16.99
C GLU A 292 10.87 -11.22 17.18
N GLU A 293 9.81 -11.18 18.01
CA GLU A 293 8.88 -12.30 18.18
C GLU A 293 8.16 -12.63 16.86
N LEU A 294 7.69 -11.61 16.14
CA LEU A 294 7.03 -11.77 14.84
C LEU A 294 7.98 -12.39 13.80
N ILE A 295 9.18 -11.85 13.66
CA ILE A 295 10.18 -12.35 12.69
C ILE A 295 10.55 -13.79 13.00
N ASP A 296 10.68 -14.17 14.29
CA ASP A 296 10.92 -15.56 14.70
C ASP A 296 9.76 -16.48 14.31
N ASN A 297 8.51 -16.05 14.51
CA ASN A 297 7.33 -16.80 14.09
C ASN A 297 7.25 -16.99 12.56
N ILE A 298 7.58 -15.96 11.78
CA ILE A 298 7.64 -16.02 10.31
C ILE A 298 8.72 -17.02 9.89
N ASN A 299 9.92 -16.93 10.44
CA ASN A 299 11.03 -17.83 10.11
C ASN A 299 10.70 -19.29 10.44
N LYS A 300 10.09 -19.55 11.61
CA LYS A 300 9.61 -20.89 11.97
C LYS A 300 8.55 -21.41 11.02
N PHE A 301 7.63 -20.55 10.57
CA PHE A 301 6.63 -20.90 9.57
C PHE A 301 7.31 -21.27 8.25
N LYS A 302 8.23 -20.45 7.74
CA LYS A 302 8.97 -20.73 6.49
C LYS A 302 9.70 -22.07 6.55
N LEU A 303 10.47 -22.32 7.61
CA LEU A 303 11.20 -23.57 7.80
C LEU A 303 10.28 -24.81 7.82
N ARG A 304 9.09 -24.69 8.43
CA ARG A 304 8.11 -25.78 8.40
C ARG A 304 7.56 -26.03 7.00
N ILE A 305 7.26 -24.98 6.26
CA ILE A 305 6.79 -25.08 4.87
C ILE A 305 7.86 -25.70 3.98
N GLU A 306 9.11 -25.28 4.10
CA GLU A 306 10.25 -25.87 3.37
C GLU A 306 10.39 -27.35 3.66
N LYS A 307 10.32 -27.76 4.93
CA LYS A 307 10.37 -29.15 5.34
C LYS A 307 9.22 -29.98 4.75
N ILE A 308 7.99 -29.45 4.78
CA ILE A 308 6.82 -30.11 4.19
C ILE A 308 7.04 -30.28 2.67
N SER A 309 7.54 -29.27 2.00
CA SER A 309 7.86 -29.32 0.57
C SER A 309 8.91 -30.40 0.26
N GLU A 310 9.99 -30.47 1.05
CA GLU A 310 11.02 -31.52 0.91
C GLU A 310 10.48 -32.93 1.15
N ASP A 311 9.66 -33.12 2.18
CA ASP A 311 9.07 -34.43 2.51
C ASP A 311 8.14 -34.90 1.38
N ILE A 312 7.33 -34.01 0.84
CA ILE A 312 6.49 -34.22 -0.34
C ILE A 312 7.35 -34.61 -1.55
N HIS A 313 8.44 -33.88 -1.81
CA HIS A 313 9.34 -34.17 -2.93
C HIS A 313 10.00 -35.56 -2.80
N ARG A 314 10.46 -35.94 -1.61
CA ARG A 314 11.06 -37.27 -1.34
C ARG A 314 10.07 -38.40 -1.54
N GLU A 315 8.83 -38.26 -1.08
CA GLU A 315 7.78 -39.28 -1.29
C GLU A 315 7.45 -39.48 -2.75
N CYS A 316 7.53 -38.43 -3.57
CA CYS A 316 7.29 -38.47 -5.00
C CYS A 316 8.38 -39.19 -5.76
N THR A 317 9.65 -38.89 -5.44
CA THR A 317 10.82 -39.48 -6.08
C THR A 317 10.87 -41.00 -5.84
N ASN A 318 10.44 -41.45 -4.67
CA ASN A 318 10.42 -42.86 -4.29
C ASN A 318 9.31 -43.69 -4.98
N LYS A 319 8.23 -43.05 -5.47
CA LYS A 319 7.07 -43.75 -6.06
C LYS A 319 7.06 -43.80 -7.59
N LEU A 320 8.08 -43.24 -8.27
CA LEU A 320 8.10 -43.12 -9.73
C LEU A 320 6.83 -42.49 -10.37
N GLU A 321 6.06 -41.81 -9.56
CA GLU A 321 4.86 -41.09 -10.03
C GLU A 321 5.28 -39.76 -10.68
N ASN A 322 4.88 -39.54 -11.91
CA ASN A 322 4.99 -38.25 -12.60
C ASN A 322 4.10 -37.25 -11.89
N LYS A 323 4.55 -36.68 -10.75
CA LYS A 323 3.79 -35.63 -10.07
C LYS A 323 3.80 -34.36 -10.90
N LYS A 324 2.59 -33.87 -11.13
CA LYS A 324 2.30 -32.66 -11.91
C LYS A 324 2.24 -31.40 -11.04
N LEU A 325 2.28 -31.53 -9.70
CA LEU A 325 2.17 -30.43 -8.74
C LEU A 325 3.35 -30.41 -7.76
N GLU A 326 3.83 -29.20 -7.47
CA GLU A 326 4.78 -28.89 -6.40
C GLU A 326 4.03 -28.24 -5.23
N PHE A 327 4.66 -28.09 -4.05
CA PHE A 327 4.07 -27.38 -2.93
C PHE A 327 4.18 -25.86 -3.17
N PHE A 328 3.50 -25.06 -2.35
CA PHE A 328 3.54 -23.59 -2.41
C PHE A 328 4.95 -23.04 -2.27
N ASN A 329 5.27 -22.01 -3.06
CA ASN A 329 6.50 -21.23 -2.89
C ASN A 329 6.23 -19.96 -2.07
N ILE A 330 7.11 -19.68 -1.12
CA ILE A 330 7.04 -18.47 -0.28
C ILE A 330 8.12 -17.49 -0.72
N TYR A 331 7.70 -16.27 -1.01
CA TYR A 331 8.57 -15.12 -1.29
C TYR A 331 8.48 -14.13 -0.14
N ASN A 332 9.61 -13.85 0.48
CA ASN A 332 9.73 -13.01 1.65
C ASN A 332 11.19 -12.54 1.70
N GLU A 333 11.48 -11.47 0.94
CA GLU A 333 12.87 -11.04 0.67
C GLU A 333 13.32 -9.99 1.68
N ASP A 334 13.02 -8.70 1.44
CA ASP A 334 13.60 -7.60 2.21
C ASP A 334 12.79 -7.27 3.47
N ASP A 335 11.53 -6.84 3.33
CA ASP A 335 10.62 -6.67 4.46
C ASP A 335 10.03 -8.02 4.88
N LEU A 336 10.63 -8.61 5.90
CA LEU A 336 10.25 -9.94 6.40
C LEU A 336 8.78 -10.03 6.85
N THR A 337 8.11 -8.90 7.10
CA THR A 337 6.69 -8.88 7.49
C THR A 337 5.73 -9.08 6.33
N LYS A 338 6.22 -9.00 5.09
CA LYS A 338 5.45 -9.24 3.87
C LYS A 338 5.73 -10.66 3.37
N VAL A 339 4.73 -11.52 3.39
CA VAL A 339 4.84 -12.92 2.99
C VAL A 339 3.95 -13.16 1.77
N PHE A 340 4.55 -13.27 0.60
CA PHE A 340 3.82 -13.64 -0.61
C PHE A 340 3.91 -15.15 -0.83
N ILE A 341 2.75 -15.79 -1.04
CA ILE A 341 2.65 -17.23 -1.27
C ILE A 341 2.14 -17.46 -2.70
N SER A 342 3.00 -18.03 -3.55
CA SER A 342 2.61 -18.45 -4.91
C SER A 342 1.75 -19.71 -4.85
N SER A 343 0.68 -19.73 -5.63
CA SER A 343 -0.28 -20.83 -5.71
C SER A 343 -0.31 -21.51 -7.09
N LEU A 344 0.51 -21.03 -8.04
CA LEU A 344 0.57 -21.60 -9.39
C LEU A 344 1.05 -23.04 -9.37
N GLU A 345 1.96 -23.38 -8.47
CA GLU A 345 2.56 -24.71 -8.28
C GLU A 345 1.52 -25.77 -7.90
N VAL A 346 0.49 -25.35 -7.14
CA VAL A 346 -0.61 -26.24 -6.71
C VAL A 346 -1.81 -26.21 -7.66
N GLY A 347 -1.65 -25.53 -8.81
CA GLY A 347 -2.69 -25.46 -9.83
C GLY A 347 -3.86 -24.53 -9.50
N LEU A 348 -3.57 -23.46 -8.75
CA LEU A 348 -4.53 -22.40 -8.38
C LEU A 348 -4.01 -21.05 -8.84
N THR A 349 -4.90 -20.22 -9.37
CA THR A 349 -4.63 -18.78 -9.44
C THR A 349 -4.65 -18.18 -8.04
N GLY A 350 -3.96 -17.04 -7.84
CA GLY A 350 -4.00 -16.37 -6.54
C GLY A 350 -5.42 -15.96 -6.13
N TYR A 351 -6.31 -15.65 -7.08
CA TYR A 351 -7.72 -15.33 -6.81
C TYR A 351 -8.49 -16.54 -6.26
N GLU A 352 -8.32 -17.73 -6.87
CA GLU A 352 -8.91 -18.98 -6.35
C GLU A 352 -8.33 -19.34 -4.98
N PHE A 353 -7.03 -19.13 -4.79
CA PHE A 353 -6.35 -19.38 -3.52
C PHE A 353 -6.88 -18.47 -2.41
N GLU A 354 -7.03 -17.17 -2.64
CA GLU A 354 -7.65 -16.23 -1.69
C GLU A 354 -9.07 -16.66 -1.34
N GLU A 355 -9.89 -17.02 -2.34
CA GLU A 355 -11.27 -17.45 -2.14
C GLU A 355 -11.36 -18.70 -1.25
N ILE A 356 -10.49 -19.69 -1.48
CA ILE A 356 -10.42 -20.92 -0.68
C ILE A 356 -9.97 -20.60 0.75
N LEU A 357 -8.90 -19.81 0.93
CA LEU A 357 -8.43 -19.38 2.25
C LEU A 357 -9.53 -18.69 3.04
N ARG A 358 -10.29 -17.80 2.39
CA ARG A 358 -11.35 -17.04 3.04
C ARG A 358 -12.56 -17.89 3.39
N LYS A 359 -13.06 -18.73 2.45
CA LYS A 359 -14.31 -19.46 2.61
C LYS A 359 -14.19 -20.79 3.35
N GLU A 360 -13.07 -21.51 3.14
CA GLU A 360 -12.90 -22.85 3.71
C GLU A 360 -12.04 -22.86 4.99
N HIS A 361 -11.14 -21.86 5.15
CA HIS A 361 -10.19 -21.82 6.27
C HIS A 361 -10.32 -20.62 7.20
N ASN A 362 -11.24 -19.68 6.92
CA ASN A 362 -11.40 -18.44 7.69
C ASN A 362 -10.09 -17.62 7.81
N ILE A 363 -9.34 -17.51 6.72
CA ILE A 363 -8.12 -16.72 6.64
C ILE A 363 -8.34 -15.61 5.62
N GLN A 364 -8.14 -14.36 6.04
CA GLN A 364 -8.18 -13.20 5.16
C GLN A 364 -6.76 -12.74 4.85
N VAL A 365 -6.40 -12.75 3.56
CA VAL A 365 -5.14 -12.21 3.04
C VAL A 365 -5.29 -10.72 2.75
N GLU A 366 -4.18 -10.04 2.48
CA GLU A 366 -4.21 -8.62 2.12
C GLU A 366 -4.74 -8.40 0.70
N LEU A 367 -4.13 -9.08 -0.24
CA LEU A 367 -4.53 -9.06 -1.65
C LEU A 367 -4.06 -10.33 -2.34
N SER A 368 -4.63 -10.59 -3.51
CA SER A 368 -4.12 -11.58 -4.45
C SER A 368 -3.85 -10.97 -5.82
N ASN A 369 -2.86 -11.50 -6.50
CA ASN A 369 -2.66 -11.32 -7.94
C ASN A 369 -2.87 -12.67 -8.64
N TYR A 370 -2.59 -12.75 -9.94
CA TYR A 370 -2.75 -14.01 -10.67
C TYR A 370 -1.88 -15.15 -10.11
N SER A 371 -0.69 -14.83 -9.61
CA SER A 371 0.33 -15.82 -9.23
C SER A 371 0.23 -16.28 -7.78
N GLY A 372 -0.46 -15.54 -6.89
CA GLY A 372 -0.53 -15.89 -5.48
C GLY A 372 -1.20 -14.83 -4.62
N ALA A 373 -1.01 -14.92 -3.31
CA ALA A 373 -1.58 -14.01 -2.34
C ALA A 373 -0.53 -13.44 -1.38
N LEU A 374 -0.70 -12.16 -1.04
CA LEU A 374 0.14 -11.42 -0.10
C LEU A 374 -0.49 -11.44 1.29
N MET A 375 0.28 -11.84 2.27
CA MET A 375 0.01 -11.72 3.70
C MET A 375 0.79 -10.54 4.25
N ILE A 376 0.10 -9.57 4.83
CA ILE A 376 0.72 -8.53 5.65
C ILE A 376 0.65 -8.98 7.11
N THR A 377 1.81 -9.27 7.69
CA THR A 377 1.93 -9.59 9.10
C THR A 377 2.38 -8.36 9.90
N THR A 378 1.99 -8.27 11.15
CA THR A 378 2.33 -7.17 12.04
C THR A 378 2.58 -7.69 13.45
N ILE A 379 3.07 -6.83 14.34
CA ILE A 379 3.25 -7.15 15.76
C ILE A 379 1.96 -7.59 16.47
N GLY A 380 0.81 -7.50 15.80
CA GLY A 380 -0.47 -8.02 16.28
C GLY A 380 -0.77 -9.47 15.89
N ASN A 381 0.07 -10.11 15.04
CA ASN A 381 -0.06 -11.51 14.70
C ASN A 381 0.62 -12.40 15.73
N GLU A 382 0.00 -13.55 16.01
CA GLU A 382 0.45 -14.54 16.98
C GLU A 382 0.88 -15.84 16.29
N LYS A 383 1.60 -16.70 17.00
CA LYS A 383 2.08 -18.00 16.50
C LYS A 383 0.94 -18.86 15.92
N GLU A 384 -0.22 -18.84 16.58
CA GLU A 384 -1.42 -19.59 16.20
C GLU A 384 -1.97 -19.20 14.83
N ASP A 385 -1.76 -17.93 14.40
CA ASP A 385 -2.17 -17.47 13.08
C ASP A 385 -1.37 -18.20 11.99
N PHE A 386 -0.06 -18.35 12.18
CA PHE A 386 0.82 -19.07 11.26
C PHE A 386 0.57 -20.59 11.27
N GLU A 387 0.24 -21.18 12.42
CA GLU A 387 -0.13 -22.60 12.51
C GLU A 387 -1.42 -22.90 11.73
N LYS A 388 -2.41 -22.01 11.79
CA LYS A 388 -3.63 -22.13 10.99
C LYS A 388 -3.36 -21.99 9.50
N LEU A 389 -2.50 -21.04 9.09
CA LEU A 389 -2.10 -20.87 7.70
C LEU A 389 -1.37 -22.11 7.19
N GLU A 390 -0.39 -22.65 7.92
CA GLU A 390 0.32 -23.89 7.58
C GLU A 390 -0.65 -25.04 7.33
N LYS A 391 -1.60 -25.25 8.27
CA LYS A 391 -2.61 -26.31 8.14
C LYS A 391 -3.46 -26.11 6.89
N ALA A 392 -3.90 -24.88 6.61
CA ALA A 392 -4.67 -24.57 5.41
C ALA A 392 -3.89 -24.90 4.12
N LEU A 393 -2.62 -24.52 4.05
CA LEU A 393 -1.77 -24.82 2.89
C LEU A 393 -1.64 -26.32 2.62
N VAL A 394 -1.47 -27.13 3.67
CA VAL A 394 -1.39 -28.59 3.56
C VAL A 394 -2.72 -29.19 3.09
N GLU A 395 -3.85 -28.71 3.59
CA GLU A 395 -5.18 -29.20 3.20
C GLU A 395 -5.49 -28.84 1.75
N ILE A 396 -5.19 -27.60 1.32
CA ILE A 396 -5.36 -27.14 -0.06
C ILE A 396 -4.51 -27.94 -1.02
N TYR A 397 -3.24 -28.20 -0.69
CA TYR A 397 -2.36 -29.02 -1.51
C TYR A 397 -2.91 -30.45 -1.69
N LYS A 398 -3.36 -31.09 -0.61
CA LYS A 398 -3.96 -32.44 -0.68
C LYS A 398 -5.22 -32.46 -1.55
N LYS A 399 -6.06 -31.43 -1.44
CA LYS A 399 -7.27 -31.26 -2.27
C LYS A 399 -6.89 -31.10 -3.74
N SER A 400 -5.92 -30.25 -4.07
CA SER A 400 -5.42 -30.05 -5.43
C SER A 400 -4.88 -31.35 -6.06
N LEU A 401 -4.18 -32.19 -5.28
CA LEU A 401 -3.75 -33.50 -5.72
C LEU A 401 -4.93 -34.44 -6.02
N SER A 402 -5.95 -34.46 -5.14
CA SER A 402 -7.13 -35.32 -5.33
C SER A 402 -7.99 -34.92 -6.52
N GLU A 403 -7.97 -33.63 -6.88
CA GLU A 403 -8.66 -33.05 -8.03
C GLU A 403 -7.84 -33.15 -9.34
N GLU A 404 -6.64 -33.74 -9.29
CA GLU A 404 -5.70 -33.86 -10.43
C GLU A 404 -5.37 -32.53 -11.11
N ARG A 405 -5.29 -31.45 -10.33
CA ARG A 405 -4.92 -30.12 -10.83
C ARG A 405 -3.53 -30.16 -11.47
N LYS A 406 -3.23 -29.19 -12.34
CA LYS A 406 -1.93 -29.03 -12.99
C LYS A 406 -1.38 -27.66 -12.64
N LYS A 407 -0.04 -27.56 -12.55
CA LYS A 407 0.67 -26.30 -12.45
C LYS A 407 0.19 -25.30 -13.50
N ILE A 408 0.01 -24.05 -13.09
CA ILE A 408 -0.42 -22.95 -13.96
C ILE A 408 0.80 -22.13 -14.34
N GLU A 409 0.89 -21.74 -15.62
CA GLU A 409 1.93 -20.84 -16.07
C GLU A 409 1.61 -19.38 -15.70
N PRO A 410 2.62 -18.57 -15.35
CA PRO A 410 2.43 -17.15 -15.05
C PRO A 410 1.94 -16.38 -16.29
N VAL A 411 1.32 -15.23 -16.06
CA VAL A 411 0.84 -14.31 -17.11
C VAL A 411 1.78 -13.15 -17.26
N ASP A 412 2.11 -12.78 -18.48
CA ASP A 412 2.91 -11.61 -18.80
C ASP A 412 2.15 -10.32 -18.45
N TYR A 413 2.81 -9.42 -17.73
CA TYR A 413 2.24 -8.20 -17.20
C TYR A 413 2.83 -6.99 -17.94
N PRO A 414 2.04 -6.05 -18.49
CA PRO A 414 2.54 -4.97 -19.32
C PRO A 414 3.00 -3.73 -18.54
N TYR A 415 3.44 -3.86 -17.29
CA TYR A 415 3.88 -2.72 -16.47
C TYR A 415 5.16 -2.02 -16.94
N GLU A 416 5.94 -2.65 -17.82
CA GLU A 416 7.11 -2.01 -18.43
C GLU A 416 6.72 -0.89 -19.43
N ILE A 417 5.44 -0.82 -19.80
CA ILE A 417 4.93 0.14 -20.77
C ILE A 417 4.49 1.42 -20.03
N ILE A 418 5.17 2.52 -20.31
CA ILE A 418 4.72 3.85 -19.92
C ILE A 418 3.95 4.45 -21.10
N PRO A 419 2.63 4.67 -20.97
CA PRO A 419 1.86 5.31 -22.02
C PRO A 419 2.36 6.74 -22.31
N GLN A 420 2.32 7.14 -23.58
CA GLN A 420 2.71 8.50 -23.97
C GLN A 420 1.69 9.51 -23.44
N MET A 421 2.14 10.51 -22.70
CA MET A 421 1.32 11.63 -22.25
C MET A 421 1.10 12.62 -23.41
N SER A 422 -0.15 12.86 -23.75
CA SER A 422 -0.58 13.83 -24.78
C SER A 422 -1.14 15.12 -24.18
N LEU A 423 -1.81 15.01 -23.03
CA LEU A 423 -2.29 16.10 -22.20
C LEU A 423 -1.81 15.89 -20.78
N THR A 424 -1.63 16.98 -20.02
CA THR A 424 -1.37 16.82 -18.58
C THR A 424 -2.57 16.16 -17.90
N PRO A 425 -2.37 15.43 -16.79
CA PRO A 425 -3.47 14.81 -16.06
C PRO A 425 -4.59 15.80 -15.71
N ARG A 426 -4.24 17.04 -15.33
CA ARG A 426 -5.22 18.10 -15.04
C ARG A 426 -6.00 18.53 -16.27
N GLU A 427 -5.34 18.80 -17.40
CA GLU A 427 -6.02 19.20 -18.65
C GLU A 427 -7.03 18.13 -19.10
N ALA A 428 -6.64 16.87 -19.03
CA ALA A 428 -7.52 15.75 -19.37
C ALA A 428 -8.65 15.55 -18.36
N PHE A 429 -8.36 15.63 -17.05
CA PHE A 429 -9.36 15.45 -15.99
C PHE A 429 -10.47 16.51 -16.08
N TYR A 430 -10.12 17.79 -16.24
CA TYR A 430 -11.07 18.90 -16.31
C TYR A 430 -11.63 19.16 -17.72
N SER A 431 -11.20 18.42 -18.74
CA SER A 431 -11.76 18.56 -20.08
C SER A 431 -13.28 18.30 -20.07
N ARG A 432 -14.01 19.24 -20.65
CA ARG A 432 -15.47 19.09 -20.88
C ARG A 432 -15.78 18.32 -22.16
N LYS A 433 -14.79 18.13 -23.04
CA LYS A 433 -14.93 17.43 -24.31
C LYS A 433 -14.53 15.97 -24.11
N LYS A 434 -15.42 15.19 -23.49
CA LYS A 434 -15.24 13.75 -23.29
C LYS A 434 -16.38 12.97 -23.94
N LYS A 435 -16.06 11.82 -24.51
CA LYS A 435 -17.07 10.87 -25.02
C LYS A 435 -16.80 9.48 -24.49
N ASN A 436 -17.87 8.71 -24.31
CA ASN A 436 -17.77 7.29 -23.99
C ASN A 436 -17.56 6.51 -25.28
N VAL A 437 -16.55 5.66 -25.33
CA VAL A 437 -16.29 4.75 -26.45
C VAL A 437 -16.16 3.33 -25.91
N LYS A 438 -16.46 2.32 -26.74
CA LYS A 438 -16.18 0.94 -26.37
C LYS A 438 -14.69 0.75 -26.17
N ILE A 439 -14.32 -0.13 -25.22
CA ILE A 439 -12.91 -0.37 -24.90
C ILE A 439 -12.09 -0.85 -26.10
N GLU A 440 -12.72 -1.53 -27.08
CA GLU A 440 -12.10 -1.95 -28.33
C GLU A 440 -11.69 -0.78 -29.23
N ASP A 441 -12.52 0.27 -29.22
CA ASP A 441 -12.38 1.43 -30.12
C ASP A 441 -11.49 2.53 -29.49
N ALA A 442 -11.14 2.38 -28.21
CA ALA A 442 -10.41 3.41 -27.45
C ALA A 442 -8.88 3.36 -27.66
N ILE A 443 -8.37 2.27 -28.24
CA ILE A 443 -6.92 2.10 -28.45
C ILE A 443 -6.38 3.23 -29.36
N GLY A 444 -5.29 3.88 -28.90
CA GLY A 444 -4.69 5.03 -29.60
C GLY A 444 -5.39 6.37 -29.33
N MET A 445 -6.51 6.41 -28.60
CA MET A 445 -7.17 7.64 -28.17
C MET A 445 -6.58 8.17 -26.86
N ILE A 446 -6.80 9.46 -26.57
CA ILE A 446 -6.37 10.08 -25.31
C ILE A 446 -7.36 9.72 -24.23
N CYS A 447 -6.88 9.09 -23.14
CA CYS A 447 -7.70 8.70 -22.01
C CYS A 447 -8.24 9.93 -21.26
N GLY A 448 -9.53 9.90 -20.92
CA GLY A 448 -10.20 10.96 -20.17
C GLY A 448 -10.37 10.69 -18.69
N GLU A 449 -9.93 9.54 -18.22
CA GLU A 449 -10.08 9.07 -16.83
C GLU A 449 -8.85 8.25 -16.39
N ASN A 450 -8.70 8.01 -15.08
CA ASN A 450 -7.63 7.15 -14.58
C ASN A 450 -8.12 5.71 -14.56
N ILE A 451 -7.37 4.77 -15.15
CA ILE A 451 -7.73 3.35 -15.18
C ILE A 451 -6.83 2.61 -14.21
N VAL A 452 -7.43 2.11 -13.13
CA VAL A 452 -6.73 1.58 -11.96
C VAL A 452 -7.29 0.19 -11.62
N PRO A 453 -6.61 -0.89 -11.98
CA PRO A 453 -6.98 -2.22 -11.47
C PRO A 453 -6.73 -2.29 -9.96
N TYR A 454 -7.67 -2.87 -9.23
CA TYR A 454 -7.59 -2.99 -7.78
C TYR A 454 -7.86 -4.44 -7.34
N PRO A 455 -7.02 -4.99 -6.47
CA PRO A 455 -5.73 -4.49 -6.00
C PRO A 455 -4.63 -4.52 -7.09
N PRO A 456 -3.48 -3.83 -6.92
CA PRO A 456 -3.03 -3.05 -5.76
C PRO A 456 -3.39 -1.55 -5.80
N GLY A 457 -4.09 -1.06 -6.83
CA GLY A 457 -4.44 0.36 -6.93
C GLY A 457 -3.42 1.22 -7.67
N VAL A 458 -2.63 0.62 -8.54
CA VAL A 458 -1.67 1.31 -9.43
C VAL A 458 -2.37 1.81 -10.68
N CYS A 459 -2.15 3.09 -11.01
CA CYS A 459 -2.73 3.68 -12.22
C CYS A 459 -2.01 3.19 -13.48
N MET A 460 -2.66 2.28 -14.24
CA MET A 460 -2.08 1.76 -15.47
C MET A 460 -2.19 2.71 -16.66
N ILE A 461 -3.27 3.50 -16.73
CA ILE A 461 -3.45 4.56 -17.72
C ILE A 461 -3.97 5.77 -16.95
N ALA A 462 -3.21 6.87 -16.97
CA ALA A 462 -3.63 8.12 -16.39
C ALA A 462 -4.43 8.96 -17.42
N ALA A 463 -5.31 9.81 -16.91
CA ALA A 463 -5.98 10.79 -17.76
C ALA A 463 -4.95 11.65 -18.51
N GLY A 464 -5.14 11.80 -19.83
CA GLY A 464 -4.23 12.51 -20.72
C GLY A 464 -3.22 11.64 -21.47
N GLU A 465 -3.12 10.37 -21.12
CA GLU A 465 -2.25 9.41 -21.81
C GLU A 465 -2.94 8.78 -23.02
N ILE A 466 -2.16 8.41 -24.03
CA ILE A 466 -2.63 7.64 -25.18
C ILE A 466 -2.77 6.19 -24.76
N ILE A 467 -3.92 5.59 -24.99
CA ILE A 467 -4.28 4.23 -24.57
C ILE A 467 -3.49 3.18 -25.39
N PRO A 468 -2.55 2.42 -24.78
CA PRO A 468 -1.82 1.36 -25.50
C PRO A 468 -2.66 0.10 -25.65
N LYS A 469 -2.46 -0.62 -26.74
CA LYS A 469 -3.16 -1.87 -27.02
C LYS A 469 -2.83 -2.96 -25.99
N GLU A 470 -1.58 -3.05 -25.60
CA GLU A 470 -1.06 -4.09 -24.69
C GLU A 470 -1.69 -3.93 -23.29
N ILE A 471 -1.72 -2.72 -22.77
CA ILE A 471 -2.35 -2.42 -21.47
C ILE A 471 -3.86 -2.67 -21.54
N MET A 472 -4.52 -2.27 -22.62
CA MET A 472 -5.96 -2.51 -22.78
C MET A 472 -6.30 -4.00 -22.82
N ASN A 473 -5.50 -4.81 -23.50
CA ASN A 473 -5.68 -6.26 -23.54
C ASN A 473 -5.52 -6.89 -22.14
N TYR A 474 -4.53 -6.42 -21.39
CA TYR A 474 -4.33 -6.84 -20.02
C TYR A 474 -5.51 -6.45 -19.10
N LEU A 475 -5.99 -5.22 -19.18
CA LEU A 475 -7.14 -4.77 -18.38
C LEU A 475 -8.41 -5.57 -18.67
N LYS A 476 -8.65 -5.94 -19.94
CA LYS A 476 -9.74 -6.84 -20.31
C LYS A 476 -9.59 -8.22 -19.67
N TYR A 477 -8.37 -8.76 -19.69
CA TYR A 477 -8.06 -10.02 -19.03
C TYR A 477 -8.31 -9.95 -17.52
N CYS A 478 -7.85 -8.91 -16.84
CA CYS A 478 -8.12 -8.66 -15.42
C CYS A 478 -9.62 -8.67 -15.11
N LYS A 479 -10.40 -7.95 -15.91
CA LYS A 479 -11.85 -7.89 -15.74
C LYS A 479 -12.52 -9.24 -15.92
N GLN A 480 -12.10 -10.04 -16.91
CA GLN A 480 -12.61 -11.41 -17.13
C GLN A 480 -12.29 -12.34 -15.96
N LYS A 481 -11.20 -12.07 -15.24
CA LYS A 481 -10.80 -12.82 -14.04
C LYS A 481 -11.44 -12.30 -12.75
N GLY A 482 -12.36 -11.33 -12.84
CA GLY A 482 -13.10 -10.79 -11.71
C GLY A 482 -12.38 -9.65 -10.97
N MET A 483 -11.25 -9.15 -11.48
CA MET A 483 -10.57 -8.00 -10.88
C MET A 483 -11.43 -6.73 -11.06
N GLU A 484 -11.50 -5.93 -10.02
CA GLU A 484 -12.17 -4.63 -10.07
C GLU A 484 -11.29 -3.61 -10.83
N ILE A 485 -11.91 -2.85 -11.74
CA ILE A 485 -11.27 -1.72 -12.41
C ILE A 485 -11.91 -0.45 -11.86
N THR A 486 -11.13 0.33 -11.14
CA THR A 486 -11.58 1.57 -10.51
C THR A 486 -11.10 2.81 -11.28
N GLY A 487 -11.61 4.00 -10.90
CA GLY A 487 -11.27 5.27 -11.55
C GLY A 487 -11.99 5.51 -12.87
N VAL A 488 -12.74 4.52 -13.36
CA VAL A 488 -13.54 4.58 -14.58
C VAL A 488 -15.02 4.85 -14.27
N LYS A 489 -15.71 5.53 -15.16
CA LYS A 489 -17.13 5.85 -15.01
C LYS A 489 -18.03 4.61 -15.13
N ASP A 490 -17.70 3.71 -16.06
CA ASP A 490 -18.43 2.46 -16.28
C ASP A 490 -17.81 1.33 -15.44
N SER A 491 -18.45 0.96 -14.33
CA SER A 491 -18.01 -0.13 -13.44
C SER A 491 -17.94 -1.50 -14.13
N ASN A 492 -18.68 -1.70 -15.23
CA ASN A 492 -18.64 -2.93 -16.02
C ASN A 492 -17.40 -2.99 -16.93
N PHE A 493 -16.73 -1.83 -17.12
CA PHE A 493 -15.57 -1.70 -18.00
C PHE A 493 -15.85 -2.14 -19.46
N GLU A 494 -17.06 -1.82 -19.96
CA GLU A 494 -17.43 -1.99 -21.38
C GLU A 494 -17.12 -0.72 -22.18
N TYR A 495 -17.22 0.44 -21.52
CA TYR A 495 -16.96 1.76 -22.07
C TYR A 495 -15.94 2.52 -21.19
N ILE A 496 -15.13 3.33 -21.85
CA ILE A 496 -14.25 4.29 -21.17
C ILE A 496 -14.41 5.68 -21.75
N GLN A 497 -14.12 6.69 -20.92
CA GLN A 497 -14.11 8.07 -21.39
C GLN A 497 -12.79 8.38 -22.09
N VAL A 498 -12.88 8.92 -23.28
CA VAL A 498 -11.74 9.48 -24.04
C VAL A 498 -11.97 10.95 -24.31
N ILE A 499 -10.88 11.70 -24.50
CA ILE A 499 -10.97 13.10 -24.90
C ILE A 499 -11.46 13.14 -26.35
N ASP A 500 -12.54 13.88 -26.60
CA ASP A 500 -13.04 14.13 -27.93
C ASP A 500 -12.21 15.24 -28.56
N SER A 501 -11.76 15.06 -29.79
CA SER A 501 -10.76 15.85 -30.52
C SER A 501 -10.61 17.30 -30.06
N ILE A 502 -9.39 17.68 -29.78
CA ILE A 502 -9.00 19.07 -29.44
C ILE A 502 -9.31 20.01 -30.56
#